data_d1d2e9646c8b5209fb9e339a199646d1
#
_entry.id   d1d2e9646c8b5209fb9e339a199646d1
#
_cell.length_a   1.000
_cell.length_b   1.000
_cell.length_c   1.000
_cell.angle_alpha   90.00
_cell.angle_beta   90.00
_cell.angle_gamma   90.00
#
_symmetry.space_group_name_H-M   'P 1'
#
loop_
_entity.id
_entity.type
_entity.pdbx_description
1 polymer ?
#
loop_
_entity_poly.entity_id
_entity_poly.type
_entity_poly.pdbx_seq_one_letter_code
_entity_poly.pdbx_strand_id
1 'polypeptide(L)'
;MSIPDGTQRRLVAVVVTYNRLDKLKVTLARLLASPAEELAMVVVADNASTDGTGAWLAGLSDPRLDVLSSKVNSGGAGGFAMGMRHAMEQHAPDWLVVMDDDGRPEPGGLAAFHAVPDGKWDAMAAAVYFPSGEICEMNRPSRNPFWHQREFLRTLLGGGRSGFHISPSAYEGEGREIDVTSFVGFFISAEAVRRIGYPDPNLFIYGDDGIYTLGLSKRGGRIGFEPGVRFEHDLTSFAGSQGQVAVQRGRLAPLWKIYYYHRNLLFLYRMAAGLMFWPALLVILPKWVMKARHYGADTPVFLRLLRRAIRDGILGRTSMSHAQVLDLAKPRD
;
A
#
# COMPACT_ATOMS: atom_id res chain seq x y z
N MET A 1 -34.26 -14.07 -18.27
CA MET A 1 -33.01 -13.81 -18.96
C MET A 1 -31.93 -14.43 -18.09
N SER A 2 -31.48 -15.63 -18.47
CA SER A 2 -30.57 -16.45 -17.66
C SER A 2 -29.23 -15.77 -17.62
N ILE A 3 -28.69 -15.58 -16.39
CA ILE A 3 -27.30 -15.17 -16.15
C ILE A 3 -26.43 -16.27 -16.76
N PRO A 4 -25.43 -15.95 -17.60
CA PRO A 4 -24.48 -16.96 -18.07
C PRO A 4 -23.76 -17.54 -16.83
N ASP A 5 -23.56 -18.83 -16.86
CA ASP A 5 -22.83 -19.65 -15.87
C ASP A 5 -21.36 -19.19 -15.78
N GLY A 6 -21.15 -18.02 -15.15
CA GLY A 6 -19.83 -17.48 -14.84
C GLY A 6 -19.37 -18.10 -13.54
N THR A 7 -18.46 -19.06 -13.63
CA THR A 7 -17.71 -19.55 -12.45
C THR A 7 -17.19 -18.33 -11.68
N GLN A 8 -17.70 -18.16 -10.46
CA GLN A 8 -17.33 -17.04 -9.59
C GLN A 8 -15.81 -17.06 -9.37
N ARG A 9 -15.13 -15.92 -9.57
CA ARG A 9 -13.67 -15.79 -9.45
C ARG A 9 -13.21 -16.21 -8.06
N ARG A 10 -12.27 -17.13 -7.98
CA ARG A 10 -11.67 -17.54 -6.70
C ARG A 10 -10.84 -16.39 -6.13
N LEU A 11 -11.40 -15.68 -5.16
CA LEU A 11 -10.76 -14.56 -4.47
C LEU A 11 -10.07 -15.06 -3.20
N VAL A 12 -8.80 -14.68 -3.01
CA VAL A 12 -8.02 -14.91 -1.79
C VAL A 12 -7.56 -13.57 -1.22
N ALA A 13 -7.87 -13.32 0.06
CA ALA A 13 -7.38 -12.14 0.76
C ALA A 13 -5.99 -12.37 1.34
N VAL A 14 -5.13 -11.36 1.27
CA VAL A 14 -3.82 -11.32 1.94
C VAL A 14 -3.81 -10.13 2.90
N VAL A 15 -3.69 -10.41 4.19
CA VAL A 15 -3.64 -9.43 5.27
C VAL A 15 -2.26 -9.44 5.89
N VAL A 16 -1.59 -8.30 5.93
CA VAL A 16 -0.28 -8.15 6.59
C VAL A 16 -0.47 -7.49 7.94
N THR A 17 0.14 -8.06 8.97
CA THR A 17 0.07 -7.54 10.34
C THR A 17 1.44 -7.51 11.03
N TYR A 18 1.62 -6.55 11.93
CA TYR A 18 2.76 -6.48 12.85
C TYR A 18 2.40 -5.70 14.11
N ASN A 19 2.29 -6.38 15.25
CA ASN A 19 2.02 -5.77 16.57
C ASN A 19 0.75 -4.88 16.57
N ARG A 20 -0.36 -5.40 16.01
CA ARG A 20 -1.64 -4.69 15.90
C ARG A 20 -2.83 -5.63 16.07
N LEU A 21 -2.75 -6.49 17.10
CA LEU A 21 -3.75 -7.54 17.36
C LEU A 21 -5.19 -7.04 17.33
N ASP A 22 -5.48 -5.88 17.96
CA ASP A 22 -6.85 -5.39 18.05
C ASP A 22 -7.43 -4.98 16.68
N LYS A 23 -6.59 -4.43 15.78
CA LYS A 23 -7.00 -4.10 14.41
C LYS A 23 -7.22 -5.37 13.59
N LEU A 24 -6.28 -6.29 13.67
CA LEU A 24 -6.37 -7.57 12.97
C LEU A 24 -7.65 -8.33 13.33
N LYS A 25 -8.05 -8.35 14.62
CA LYS A 25 -9.30 -8.98 15.07
C LYS A 25 -10.52 -8.45 14.32
N VAL A 26 -10.62 -7.14 14.19
CA VAL A 26 -11.76 -6.50 13.50
C VAL A 26 -11.74 -6.81 12.00
N THR A 27 -10.57 -6.73 11.39
CA THR A 27 -10.41 -7.02 9.95
C THR A 27 -10.72 -8.48 9.63
N LEU A 28 -10.18 -9.44 10.42
CA LEU A 28 -10.47 -10.86 10.23
C LEU A 28 -11.94 -11.19 10.47
N ALA A 29 -12.56 -10.63 11.50
CA ALA A 29 -13.98 -10.82 11.75
C ALA A 29 -14.83 -10.37 10.54
N ARG A 30 -14.49 -9.25 9.91
CA ARG A 30 -15.18 -8.75 8.71
C ARG A 30 -14.95 -9.67 7.50
N LEU A 31 -13.71 -10.11 7.25
CA LEU A 31 -13.38 -10.98 6.12
C LEU A 31 -14.03 -12.35 6.26
N LEU A 32 -13.96 -12.97 7.43
CA LEU A 32 -14.52 -14.30 7.68
C LEU A 32 -16.06 -14.30 7.78
N ALA A 33 -16.69 -13.14 8.00
CA ALA A 33 -18.13 -12.98 7.89
C ALA A 33 -18.63 -12.91 6.43
N SER A 34 -17.74 -12.71 5.46
CA SER A 34 -18.10 -12.74 4.04
C SER A 34 -18.47 -14.16 3.61
N PRO A 35 -19.45 -14.32 2.68
CA PRO A 35 -19.78 -15.61 2.10
C PRO A 35 -18.56 -16.31 1.49
N ALA A 36 -18.50 -17.66 1.60
CA ALA A 36 -17.37 -18.44 1.07
C ALA A 36 -17.24 -18.34 -0.46
N GLU A 37 -18.35 -18.13 -1.14
CA GLU A 37 -18.41 -17.86 -2.56
C GLU A 37 -17.80 -16.50 -2.93
N GLU A 38 -17.87 -15.49 -2.05
CA GLU A 38 -17.24 -14.18 -2.28
C GLU A 38 -15.75 -14.15 -1.87
N LEU A 39 -15.37 -14.95 -0.85
CA LEU A 39 -14.00 -14.99 -0.33
C LEU A 39 -13.60 -16.42 0.03
N ALA A 40 -12.80 -17.04 -0.83
CA ALA A 40 -12.42 -18.43 -0.69
C ALA A 40 -11.45 -18.68 0.48
N MET A 41 -10.47 -17.80 0.68
CA MET A 41 -9.41 -17.93 1.69
C MET A 41 -8.97 -16.58 2.21
N VAL A 42 -8.46 -16.56 3.44
CA VAL A 42 -7.77 -15.43 4.06
C VAL A 42 -6.39 -15.87 4.51
N VAL A 43 -5.35 -15.36 3.85
CA VAL A 43 -3.95 -15.56 4.23
C VAL A 43 -3.53 -14.40 5.12
N VAL A 44 -3.14 -14.69 6.36
CA VAL A 44 -2.58 -13.72 7.30
C VAL A 44 -1.07 -13.86 7.34
N ALA A 45 -0.36 -12.83 6.90
CA ALA A 45 1.08 -12.73 7.01
C ALA A 45 1.45 -11.99 8.32
N ASP A 46 1.68 -12.74 9.39
CA ASP A 46 2.21 -12.20 10.66
C ASP A 46 3.71 -11.95 10.53
N ASN A 47 4.07 -10.69 10.48
CA ASN A 47 5.41 -10.21 10.21
C ASN A 47 6.28 -10.13 11.50
N ALA A 48 6.32 -11.21 12.27
CA ALA A 48 7.02 -11.36 13.55
C ALA A 48 6.43 -10.51 14.70
N SER A 49 5.13 -10.57 14.90
CA SER A 49 4.46 -9.89 16.03
C SER A 49 4.87 -10.47 17.37
N THR A 50 4.91 -9.61 18.40
CA THR A 50 5.28 -9.91 19.78
C THR A 50 4.21 -9.52 20.80
N ASP A 51 3.06 -9.02 20.36
CA ASP A 51 1.94 -8.49 21.15
C ASP A 51 0.85 -9.53 21.46
N GLY A 52 1.13 -10.82 21.24
CA GLY A 52 0.15 -11.89 21.40
C GLY A 52 -0.63 -12.26 20.13
N THR A 53 -0.38 -11.57 19.00
CA THR A 53 -1.02 -11.85 17.70
C THR A 53 -0.89 -13.29 17.30
N GLY A 54 0.34 -13.87 17.32
CA GLY A 54 0.58 -15.25 16.93
C GLY A 54 -0.18 -16.27 17.80
N ALA A 55 -0.20 -16.05 19.13
CA ALA A 55 -0.94 -16.93 20.04
C ALA A 55 -2.46 -16.87 19.79
N TRP A 56 -2.99 -15.68 19.53
CA TRP A 56 -4.41 -15.51 19.20
C TRP A 56 -4.76 -16.19 17.87
N LEU A 57 -3.95 -16.00 16.82
CA LEU A 57 -4.15 -16.63 15.51
C LEU A 57 -4.14 -18.15 15.61
N ALA A 58 -3.23 -18.73 16.41
CA ALA A 58 -3.16 -20.17 16.64
C ALA A 58 -4.41 -20.76 17.35
N GLY A 59 -5.19 -19.92 18.03
CA GLY A 59 -6.46 -20.31 18.66
C GLY A 59 -7.66 -20.26 17.75
N LEU A 60 -7.54 -19.76 16.51
CA LEU A 60 -8.63 -19.72 15.55
C LEU A 60 -8.74 -21.02 14.76
N SER A 61 -9.98 -21.43 14.43
CA SER A 61 -10.27 -22.70 13.75
C SER A 61 -11.17 -22.53 12.51
N ASP A 62 -11.13 -21.39 11.83
CA ASP A 62 -11.85 -21.21 10.57
C ASP A 62 -11.09 -21.92 9.42
N PRO A 63 -11.75 -22.82 8.65
CA PRO A 63 -11.09 -23.56 7.56
C PRO A 63 -10.63 -22.67 6.40
N ARG A 64 -11.09 -21.43 6.33
CA ARG A 64 -10.67 -20.43 5.34
C ARG A 64 -9.49 -19.57 5.79
N LEU A 65 -9.01 -19.79 7.02
CA LEU A 65 -7.89 -19.01 7.56
C LEU A 65 -6.58 -19.79 7.40
N ASP A 66 -5.62 -19.18 6.72
CA ASP A 66 -4.25 -19.69 6.59
C ASP A 66 -3.26 -18.65 7.17
N VAL A 67 -2.45 -19.07 8.14
CA VAL A 67 -1.56 -18.18 8.91
C VAL A 67 -0.11 -18.47 8.58
N LEU A 68 0.56 -17.46 8.06
CA LEU A 68 1.97 -17.49 7.73
C LEU A 68 2.76 -16.59 8.70
N SER A 69 3.50 -17.19 9.63
CA SER A 69 4.29 -16.47 10.64
C SER A 69 5.74 -16.34 10.22
N SER A 70 6.24 -15.11 10.16
CA SER A 70 7.66 -14.83 9.96
C SER A 70 8.43 -14.80 11.28
N LYS A 71 9.71 -15.14 11.23
CA LYS A 71 10.63 -15.01 12.39
C LYS A 71 11.26 -13.62 12.48
N VAL A 72 11.16 -12.82 11.42
CA VAL A 72 11.82 -11.52 11.28
C VAL A 72 10.84 -10.53 10.67
N ASN A 73 10.75 -9.34 11.24
CA ASN A 73 10.01 -8.24 10.62
C ASN A 73 10.74 -7.76 9.35
N SER A 74 10.16 -8.06 8.21
CA SER A 74 10.62 -7.65 6.88
C SER A 74 9.93 -6.37 6.34
N GLY A 75 9.19 -5.66 7.20
CA GLY A 75 8.39 -4.50 6.83
C GLY A 75 7.13 -4.88 6.04
N GLY A 76 6.29 -3.90 5.75
CA GLY A 76 5.06 -4.12 4.95
C GLY A 76 5.35 -4.75 3.60
N ALA A 77 6.37 -4.24 2.88
CA ALA A 77 6.77 -4.77 1.58
C ALA A 77 7.12 -6.27 1.62
N GLY A 78 7.86 -6.69 2.64
CA GLY A 78 8.21 -8.11 2.84
C GLY A 78 7.01 -8.95 3.23
N GLY A 79 6.14 -8.43 4.09
CA GLY A 79 4.89 -9.09 4.48
C GLY A 79 3.98 -9.33 3.28
N PHE A 80 3.75 -8.32 2.44
CA PHE A 80 2.96 -8.46 1.21
C PHE A 80 3.60 -9.44 0.23
N ALA A 81 4.91 -9.35 0.00
CA ALA A 81 5.61 -10.28 -0.89
C ALA A 81 5.47 -11.73 -0.42
N MET A 82 5.61 -11.98 0.88
CA MET A 82 5.49 -13.28 1.52
C MET A 82 4.05 -13.82 1.43
N GLY A 83 3.07 -13.01 1.84
CA GLY A 83 1.66 -13.41 1.84
C GLY A 83 1.10 -13.65 0.44
N MET A 84 1.39 -12.75 -0.52
CA MET A 84 0.95 -12.91 -1.91
C MET A 84 1.58 -14.14 -2.55
N ARG A 85 2.88 -14.40 -2.33
CA ARG A 85 3.54 -15.60 -2.84
C ARG A 85 2.88 -16.86 -2.29
N HIS A 86 2.68 -16.93 -0.99
CA HIS A 86 2.05 -18.07 -0.33
C HIS A 86 0.62 -18.31 -0.85
N ALA A 87 -0.19 -17.25 -0.98
CA ALA A 87 -1.52 -17.33 -1.53
C ALA A 87 -1.53 -17.90 -2.97
N MET A 88 -0.60 -17.44 -3.81
CA MET A 88 -0.47 -17.92 -5.20
C MET A 88 -0.02 -19.39 -5.29
N GLU A 89 0.88 -19.82 -4.40
CA GLU A 89 1.46 -21.16 -4.42
C GLU A 89 0.54 -22.22 -3.78
N GLN A 90 -0.22 -21.84 -2.72
CA GLN A 90 -1.00 -22.80 -1.93
C GLN A 90 -2.49 -22.82 -2.28
N HIS A 91 -3.04 -21.70 -2.78
CA HIS A 91 -4.51 -21.57 -2.90
C HIS A 91 -5.01 -21.40 -4.33
N ALA A 92 -4.13 -21.34 -5.34
CA ALA A 92 -4.49 -21.19 -6.75
C ALA A 92 -5.62 -20.18 -7.01
N PRO A 93 -5.46 -18.90 -6.58
CA PRO A 93 -6.48 -17.88 -6.76
C PRO A 93 -6.62 -17.47 -8.22
N ASP A 94 -7.81 -16.97 -8.59
CA ASP A 94 -7.99 -16.18 -9.81
C ASP A 94 -7.61 -14.73 -9.55
N TRP A 95 -7.92 -14.25 -8.32
CA TRP A 95 -7.63 -12.89 -7.86
C TRP A 95 -7.15 -12.88 -6.41
N LEU A 96 -6.23 -11.97 -6.11
CA LEU A 96 -5.87 -11.58 -4.75
C LEU A 96 -6.51 -10.25 -4.40
N VAL A 97 -6.92 -10.07 -3.14
CA VAL A 97 -7.13 -8.75 -2.54
C VAL A 97 -6.14 -8.56 -1.41
N VAL A 98 -5.38 -7.46 -1.42
CA VAL A 98 -4.34 -7.19 -0.43
C VAL A 98 -4.67 -5.98 0.41
N MET A 99 -4.36 -6.06 1.72
CA MET A 99 -4.64 -5.01 2.70
C MET A 99 -3.76 -5.14 3.94
N ASP A 100 -3.60 -4.03 4.65
CA ASP A 100 -3.07 -4.02 6.01
C ASP A 100 -4.14 -4.51 7.02
N ASP A 101 -3.72 -4.76 8.25
CA ASP A 101 -4.58 -5.24 9.34
C ASP A 101 -5.68 -4.25 9.80
N ASP A 102 -5.66 -3.01 9.34
CA ASP A 102 -6.66 -1.96 9.60
C ASP A 102 -7.48 -1.57 8.38
N GLY A 103 -7.25 -2.23 7.24
CA GLY A 103 -8.07 -2.13 6.04
C GLY A 103 -9.03 -3.31 5.92
N ARG A 104 -10.30 -3.08 5.55
CA ARG A 104 -11.31 -4.14 5.42
C ARG A 104 -12.41 -3.78 4.44
N PRO A 105 -13.05 -4.77 3.78
CA PRO A 105 -14.20 -4.49 2.92
C PRO A 105 -15.37 -3.95 3.74
N GLU A 106 -16.10 -2.96 3.20
CA GLU A 106 -17.45 -2.65 3.70
C GLU A 106 -18.41 -3.82 3.37
N PRO A 107 -19.54 -3.95 4.08
CA PRO A 107 -20.55 -4.93 3.73
C PRO A 107 -20.97 -4.80 2.27
N GLY A 108 -20.93 -5.93 1.51
CA GLY A 108 -21.21 -5.97 0.07
C GLY A 108 -20.05 -5.53 -0.83
N GLY A 109 -18.91 -5.09 -0.28
CA GLY A 109 -17.74 -4.67 -1.07
C GLY A 109 -17.14 -5.80 -1.91
N LEU A 110 -17.12 -7.04 -1.40
CA LEU A 110 -16.66 -8.20 -2.15
C LEU A 110 -17.67 -8.66 -3.21
N ALA A 111 -18.96 -8.60 -2.90
CA ALA A 111 -20.01 -8.83 -3.90
C ALA A 111 -19.89 -7.84 -5.07
N ALA A 112 -19.65 -6.55 -4.76
CA ALA A 112 -19.42 -5.52 -5.78
C ALA A 112 -18.17 -5.81 -6.64
N PHE A 113 -17.11 -6.35 -6.06
CA PHE A 113 -15.95 -6.83 -6.82
C PHE A 113 -16.34 -7.92 -7.82
N HIS A 114 -17.12 -8.90 -7.39
CA HIS A 114 -17.57 -9.99 -8.27
C HIS A 114 -18.53 -9.52 -9.38
N ALA A 115 -19.22 -8.41 -9.18
CA ALA A 115 -20.09 -7.80 -10.18
C ALA A 115 -19.32 -7.04 -11.29
N VAL A 116 -18.03 -6.74 -11.11
CA VAL A 116 -17.21 -6.10 -12.16
C VAL A 116 -16.98 -7.10 -13.29
N PRO A 117 -17.25 -6.74 -14.57
CA PRO A 117 -17.05 -7.63 -15.69
C PRO A 117 -15.63 -8.18 -15.80
N ASP A 118 -15.51 -9.48 -16.15
CA ASP A 118 -14.23 -10.11 -16.39
C ASP A 118 -13.47 -9.45 -17.56
N GLY A 119 -12.14 -9.43 -17.45
CA GLY A 119 -11.27 -8.83 -18.47
C GLY A 119 -11.33 -7.31 -18.56
N LYS A 120 -12.16 -6.63 -17.73
CA LYS A 120 -12.19 -5.17 -17.70
C LYS A 120 -10.86 -4.59 -17.21
N TRP A 121 -10.26 -5.19 -16.18
CA TRP A 121 -9.02 -4.75 -15.54
C TRP A 121 -8.08 -5.91 -15.24
N ASP A 122 -6.78 -5.65 -15.20
CA ASP A 122 -5.77 -6.59 -14.65
C ASP A 122 -5.66 -6.48 -13.12
N ALA A 123 -5.96 -5.29 -12.60
CA ALA A 123 -6.02 -5.01 -11.17
C ALA A 123 -7.07 -3.92 -10.88
N MET A 124 -7.54 -3.82 -9.63
CA MET A 124 -8.54 -2.84 -9.21
C MET A 124 -8.18 -2.22 -7.87
N ALA A 125 -8.46 -0.94 -7.73
CA ALA A 125 -8.46 -0.22 -6.47
C ALA A 125 -9.89 -0.03 -5.97
N ALA A 126 -10.14 -0.37 -4.72
CA ALA A 126 -11.37 -0.04 -4.02
C ALA A 126 -11.48 1.44 -3.71
N ALA A 127 -12.70 1.92 -3.50
CA ALA A 127 -12.97 3.22 -2.90
C ALA A 127 -12.80 3.11 -1.39
N VAL A 128 -11.76 3.74 -0.85
CA VAL A 128 -11.39 3.63 0.56
C VAL A 128 -11.90 4.84 1.34
N TYR A 129 -12.58 4.56 2.45
CA TYR A 129 -13.14 5.55 3.34
C TYR A 129 -12.60 5.38 4.76
N PHE A 130 -12.62 6.44 5.54
CA PHE A 130 -12.48 6.35 6.99
C PHE A 130 -13.74 5.73 7.61
N PRO A 131 -13.68 5.23 8.86
CA PRO A 131 -14.89 4.80 9.59
C PRO A 131 -15.96 5.90 9.73
N SER A 132 -15.60 7.16 9.57
CA SER A 132 -16.52 8.31 9.53
C SER A 132 -17.34 8.40 8.24
N GLY A 133 -16.99 7.62 7.20
CA GLY A 133 -17.57 7.70 5.86
C GLY A 133 -16.92 8.75 4.95
N GLU A 134 -15.92 9.50 5.44
CA GLU A 134 -15.14 10.43 4.62
C GLU A 134 -14.12 9.69 3.76
N ILE A 135 -13.83 10.23 2.57
CA ILE A 135 -12.81 9.65 1.68
C ILE A 135 -11.45 9.61 2.40
N CYS A 136 -10.81 8.45 2.41
CA CYS A 136 -9.47 8.31 2.96
C CYS A 136 -8.44 8.89 1.98
N GLU A 137 -8.06 10.16 2.19
CA GLU A 137 -7.13 10.90 1.33
C GLU A 137 -5.77 10.22 1.13
N MET A 138 -5.34 9.42 2.11
CA MET A 138 -4.08 8.66 2.03
C MET A 138 -4.13 7.58 0.95
N ASN A 139 -5.31 6.99 0.72
CA ASN A 139 -5.52 5.88 -0.21
C ASN A 139 -6.12 6.34 -1.55
N ARG A 140 -6.25 7.67 -1.78
CA ARG A 140 -6.78 8.17 -3.05
C ARG A 140 -5.90 7.75 -4.22
N PRO A 141 -6.43 7.01 -5.19
CA PRO A 141 -5.70 6.60 -6.37
C PRO A 141 -5.25 7.80 -7.22
N SER A 142 -4.28 7.56 -8.08
CA SER A 142 -3.65 8.61 -8.88
C SER A 142 -3.48 8.19 -10.33
N ARG A 143 -3.46 9.19 -11.22
CA ARG A 143 -2.90 9.07 -12.56
C ARG A 143 -1.49 9.65 -12.57
N ASN A 144 -0.56 9.01 -13.26
CA ASN A 144 0.80 9.51 -13.32
C ASN A 144 0.87 10.79 -14.16
N PRO A 145 1.17 11.96 -13.58
CA PRO A 145 1.16 13.23 -14.30
C PRO A 145 2.17 13.29 -15.45
N PHE A 146 3.24 12.49 -15.40
CA PHE A 146 4.22 12.46 -16.49
C PHE A 146 3.77 11.64 -17.71
N TRP A 147 2.70 10.86 -17.60
CA TRP A 147 2.12 10.08 -18.70
C TRP A 147 0.87 10.72 -19.28
N HIS A 148 0.26 11.67 -18.55
CA HIS A 148 -1.02 12.29 -18.89
C HIS A 148 -0.91 13.81 -18.87
N GLN A 149 -1.06 14.45 -20.04
CA GLN A 149 -0.87 15.90 -20.20
C GLN A 149 -1.81 16.74 -19.31
N ARG A 150 -3.07 16.30 -19.14
CA ARG A 150 -4.05 17.00 -18.30
C ARG A 150 -3.59 17.05 -16.84
N GLU A 151 -3.22 15.91 -16.30
CA GLU A 151 -2.73 15.76 -14.94
C GLU A 151 -1.42 16.51 -14.73
N PHE A 152 -0.56 16.51 -15.74
CA PHE A 152 0.69 17.29 -15.72
C PHE A 152 0.42 18.77 -15.59
N LEU A 153 -0.42 19.33 -16.48
CA LEU A 153 -0.77 20.76 -16.46
C LEU A 153 -1.49 21.16 -15.17
N ARG A 154 -2.43 20.36 -14.68
CA ARG A 154 -3.13 20.62 -13.40
C ARG A 154 -2.15 20.64 -12.23
N THR A 155 -1.18 19.73 -12.19
CA THR A 155 -0.15 19.65 -11.14
C THR A 155 0.76 20.87 -11.19
N LEU A 156 1.20 21.28 -12.38
CA LEU A 156 2.10 22.40 -12.61
C LEU A 156 1.45 23.76 -12.29
N LEU A 157 0.17 23.93 -12.64
CA LEU A 157 -0.60 25.16 -12.42
C LEU A 157 -1.14 25.34 -11.00
N GLY A 158 -0.52 24.67 -10.02
CA GLY A 158 -0.82 24.88 -8.60
C GLY A 158 -1.71 23.81 -7.95
N GLY A 159 -2.15 22.80 -8.70
CA GLY A 159 -2.94 21.69 -8.15
C GLY A 159 -2.16 20.80 -7.18
N GLY A 160 -0.84 20.81 -7.22
CA GLY A 160 0.00 19.96 -6.39
C GLY A 160 -0.45 18.51 -6.45
N ARG A 161 -0.60 17.85 -5.30
CA ARG A 161 -1.08 16.45 -5.23
C ARG A 161 -2.48 16.28 -5.78
N SER A 162 -3.37 17.23 -5.58
CA SER A 162 -4.74 17.20 -6.12
C SER A 162 -4.78 17.25 -7.65
N GLY A 163 -3.70 17.67 -8.30
CA GLY A 163 -3.59 17.71 -9.76
C GLY A 163 -3.56 16.32 -10.39
N PHE A 164 -3.04 15.30 -9.70
CA PHE A 164 -2.90 13.94 -10.22
C PHE A 164 -3.69 12.86 -9.45
N HIS A 165 -4.18 13.15 -8.25
CA HIS A 165 -5.17 12.28 -7.61
C HIS A 165 -6.51 12.33 -8.33
N ILE A 166 -7.23 11.22 -8.37
CA ILE A 166 -8.62 11.22 -8.87
C ILE A 166 -9.47 12.18 -8.03
N SER A 167 -10.45 12.85 -8.67
CA SER A 167 -11.31 13.80 -7.96
C SER A 167 -12.23 13.08 -6.95
N PRO A 168 -12.66 13.75 -5.87
CA PRO A 168 -13.68 13.19 -4.97
C PRO A 168 -14.97 12.79 -5.70
N SER A 169 -15.39 13.53 -6.74
CA SER A 169 -16.55 13.18 -7.57
C SER A 169 -16.41 11.84 -8.31
N ALA A 170 -15.20 11.31 -8.44
CA ALA A 170 -14.99 9.99 -9.02
C ALA A 170 -15.50 8.85 -8.12
N TYR A 171 -15.65 9.12 -6.83
CA TYR A 171 -16.16 8.15 -5.87
C TYR A 171 -17.66 7.89 -5.97
N GLU A 172 -18.39 8.79 -6.67
CA GLU A 172 -19.83 8.66 -6.95
C GLU A 172 -20.11 8.27 -8.41
N GLY A 173 -19.05 8.11 -9.22
CA GLY A 173 -19.15 7.89 -10.67
C GLY A 173 -18.96 6.44 -11.10
N GLU A 174 -18.68 6.29 -12.39
CA GLU A 174 -18.30 4.99 -12.98
C GLU A 174 -16.83 4.66 -12.74
N GLY A 175 -16.51 3.35 -12.83
CA GLY A 175 -15.13 2.86 -12.78
C GLY A 175 -14.25 3.48 -13.86
N ARG A 176 -13.02 3.84 -13.48
CA ARG A 176 -12.07 4.52 -14.36
C ARG A 176 -10.64 4.00 -14.21
N GLU A 177 -9.87 4.16 -15.26
CA GLU A 177 -8.46 3.79 -15.26
C GLU A 177 -7.62 4.73 -14.40
N ILE A 178 -6.69 4.14 -13.64
CA ILE A 178 -5.70 4.80 -12.80
C ILE A 178 -4.32 4.19 -13.06
N ASP A 179 -3.25 4.81 -12.54
CA ASP A 179 -1.89 4.28 -12.72
C ASP A 179 -1.28 3.82 -11.39
N VAL A 180 -1.71 4.40 -10.27
CA VAL A 180 -1.13 4.16 -8.94
C VAL A 180 -2.21 4.09 -7.88
N THR A 181 -2.09 3.11 -6.98
CA THR A 181 -2.93 2.99 -5.79
C THR A 181 -2.16 2.37 -4.62
N SER A 182 -2.75 2.40 -3.42
CA SER A 182 -2.23 1.75 -2.21
C SER A 182 -2.68 0.30 -2.11
N PHE A 183 -2.09 -0.45 -1.14
CA PHE A 183 -2.46 -1.83 -0.83
C PHE A 183 -3.64 -1.95 0.16
N VAL A 184 -4.52 -0.97 0.23
CA VAL A 184 -5.79 -1.08 0.98
C VAL A 184 -6.92 -1.33 0.01
N GLY A 185 -7.44 -2.58 -0.03
CA GLY A 185 -8.43 -2.99 -1.01
C GLY A 185 -7.91 -2.95 -2.45
N PHE A 186 -6.67 -3.39 -2.63
CA PHE A 186 -6.09 -3.57 -3.95
C PHE A 186 -6.31 -5.01 -4.42
N PHE A 187 -7.08 -5.16 -5.48
CA PHE A 187 -7.34 -6.43 -6.14
C PHE A 187 -6.39 -6.59 -7.33
N ILE A 188 -5.82 -7.78 -7.50
CA ILE A 188 -4.96 -8.08 -8.64
C ILE A 188 -5.19 -9.51 -9.14
N SER A 189 -5.31 -9.67 -10.46
CA SER A 189 -5.46 -10.98 -11.07
C SER A 189 -4.21 -11.83 -10.91
N ALA A 190 -4.38 -13.13 -10.74
CA ALA A 190 -3.26 -14.07 -10.68
C ALA A 190 -2.39 -14.00 -11.93
N GLU A 191 -2.97 -13.73 -13.09
CA GLU A 191 -2.22 -13.51 -14.34
C GLU A 191 -1.31 -12.29 -14.25
N ALA A 192 -1.82 -11.16 -13.74
CA ALA A 192 -1.01 -9.96 -13.52
C ALA A 192 0.12 -10.22 -12.52
N VAL A 193 -0.14 -10.95 -11.41
CA VAL A 193 0.92 -11.34 -10.47
C VAL A 193 1.98 -12.19 -11.14
N ARG A 194 1.62 -13.19 -11.97
CA ARG A 194 2.60 -14.00 -12.70
C ARG A 194 3.44 -13.17 -13.68
N ARG A 195 2.84 -12.13 -14.27
CA ARG A 195 3.50 -11.25 -15.24
C ARG A 195 4.50 -10.28 -14.61
N ILE A 196 4.19 -9.71 -13.41
CA ILE A 196 5.04 -8.68 -12.80
C ILE A 196 5.80 -9.14 -11.56
N GLY A 197 5.48 -10.31 -11.00
CA GLY A 197 6.03 -10.82 -9.74
C GLY A 197 5.36 -10.23 -8.52
N TYR A 198 6.06 -10.25 -7.40
CA TYR A 198 5.63 -9.78 -6.10
C TYR A 198 6.27 -8.43 -5.76
N PRO A 199 5.76 -7.70 -4.75
CA PRO A 199 6.44 -6.50 -4.21
C PRO A 199 7.89 -6.80 -3.82
N ASP A 200 8.79 -5.81 -4.02
CA ASP A 200 10.20 -5.96 -3.63
C ASP A 200 10.34 -5.85 -2.09
N PRO A 201 10.70 -6.94 -1.38
CA PRO A 201 10.82 -6.93 0.08
C PRO A 201 11.93 -5.98 0.58
N ASN A 202 12.91 -5.62 -0.26
CA ASN A 202 13.99 -4.70 0.11
C ASN A 202 13.51 -3.25 0.26
N LEU A 203 12.29 -2.93 -0.15
CA LEU A 203 11.69 -1.63 0.08
C LEU A 203 11.36 -1.42 1.56
N PHE A 204 11.05 -2.47 2.29
CA PHE A 204 10.72 -2.53 3.69
C PHE A 204 9.38 -1.85 4.02
N ILE A 205 9.27 -0.52 3.84
CA ILE A 205 8.07 0.26 4.12
C ILE A 205 8.05 1.54 3.28
N TYR A 206 6.85 2.04 2.97
CA TYR A 206 6.57 3.24 2.17
C TYR A 206 6.91 3.12 0.68
N GLY A 207 5.91 3.35 -0.12
CA GLY A 207 6.01 3.42 -1.57
C GLY A 207 6.17 2.08 -2.27
N ASP A 208 6.17 0.97 -1.54
CA ASP A 208 6.13 -0.39 -2.08
C ASP A 208 4.86 -0.62 -2.90
N ASP A 209 3.72 -0.19 -2.40
CA ASP A 209 2.42 -0.16 -3.07
C ASP A 209 2.46 0.65 -4.37
N GLY A 210 2.92 1.90 -4.27
CA GLY A 210 3.02 2.80 -5.43
C GLY A 210 4.01 2.30 -6.48
N ILE A 211 5.16 1.75 -6.08
CA ILE A 211 6.15 1.17 -6.99
C ILE A 211 5.60 -0.07 -7.69
N TYR A 212 4.89 -0.93 -6.95
CA TYR A 212 4.31 -2.16 -7.48
C TYR A 212 3.19 -1.86 -8.49
N THR A 213 2.23 -1.02 -8.11
CA THR A 213 1.08 -0.66 -8.95
C THR A 213 1.49 0.15 -10.18
N LEU A 214 2.36 1.17 -10.03
CA LEU A 214 2.92 1.89 -11.16
C LEU A 214 3.76 0.98 -12.06
N GLY A 215 4.45 -0.02 -11.48
CA GLY A 215 5.19 -1.03 -12.21
C GLY A 215 4.29 -1.90 -13.09
N LEU A 216 3.09 -2.23 -12.63
CA LEU A 216 2.06 -2.92 -13.42
C LEU A 216 1.60 -2.05 -14.59
N SER A 217 1.19 -0.79 -14.31
CA SER A 217 0.75 0.16 -15.36
C SER A 217 1.84 0.40 -16.40
N LYS A 218 3.11 0.54 -15.98
CA LYS A 218 4.25 0.74 -16.89
C LYS A 218 4.49 -0.45 -17.83
N ARG A 219 4.10 -1.66 -17.43
CA ARG A 219 4.17 -2.88 -18.25
C ARG A 219 2.88 -3.14 -19.03
N GLY A 220 2.03 -2.14 -19.19
CA GLY A 220 0.78 -2.19 -19.96
C GLY A 220 -0.38 -2.87 -19.22
N GLY A 221 -0.27 -3.09 -17.90
CA GLY A 221 -1.39 -3.56 -17.10
C GLY A 221 -2.40 -2.45 -16.86
N ARG A 222 -3.68 -2.79 -16.93
CA ARG A 222 -4.79 -1.86 -16.72
C ARG A 222 -5.27 -1.95 -15.28
N ILE A 223 -5.13 -0.85 -14.54
CA ILE A 223 -5.64 -0.74 -13.17
C ILE A 223 -6.90 0.11 -13.18
N GLY A 224 -8.03 -0.44 -12.69
CA GLY A 224 -9.29 0.28 -12.54
C GLY A 224 -9.47 0.80 -11.11
N PHE A 225 -10.04 1.96 -10.95
CA PHE A 225 -10.68 2.39 -9.71
C PHE A 225 -12.17 2.08 -9.83
N GLU A 226 -12.70 1.26 -8.94
CA GLU A 226 -14.12 0.85 -8.92
C GLU A 226 -14.81 1.42 -7.68
N PRO A 227 -15.56 2.52 -7.81
CA PRO A 227 -16.17 3.21 -6.66
C PRO A 227 -17.24 2.38 -5.94
N GLY A 228 -17.86 1.40 -6.62
CA GLY A 228 -18.79 0.45 -6.00
C GLY A 228 -18.12 -0.57 -5.07
N VAL A 229 -16.83 -0.82 -5.25
CA VAL A 229 -16.03 -1.71 -4.39
C VAL A 229 -15.52 -0.90 -3.22
N ARG A 230 -16.20 -0.97 -2.06
CA ARG A 230 -15.95 -0.09 -0.93
C ARG A 230 -15.14 -0.77 0.17
N PHE A 231 -14.17 -0.04 0.70
CA PHE A 231 -13.31 -0.46 1.81
C PHE A 231 -13.27 0.62 2.89
N GLU A 232 -13.08 0.18 4.13
CA GLU A 232 -12.83 1.02 5.28
C GLU A 232 -11.35 0.92 5.68
N HIS A 233 -10.72 2.05 6.00
CA HIS A 233 -9.37 2.10 6.55
C HIS A 233 -9.39 2.80 7.91
N ASP A 234 -9.21 2.02 8.98
CA ASP A 234 -9.30 2.48 10.34
C ASP A 234 -7.93 2.91 10.90
N LEU A 235 -7.56 4.15 10.64
CA LEU A 235 -6.31 4.76 11.11
C LEU A 235 -6.35 5.26 12.56
N THR A 236 -7.38 4.92 13.36
CA THR A 236 -7.51 5.44 14.74
C THR A 236 -6.35 5.07 15.64
N SER A 237 -5.64 3.96 15.39
CA SER A 237 -4.42 3.61 16.12
C SER A 237 -3.25 4.56 15.85
N PHE A 238 -3.26 5.30 14.75
CA PHE A 238 -2.31 6.39 14.50
C PHE A 238 -2.74 7.70 15.18
N ALA A 239 -4.02 7.86 15.51
CA ALA A 239 -4.57 9.02 16.20
C ALA A 239 -4.42 8.92 17.75
N GLY A 240 -4.28 7.71 18.28
CA GLY A 240 -4.11 7.46 19.71
C GLY A 240 -2.68 7.71 20.18
N SER A 241 -2.50 8.69 21.04
CA SER A 241 -1.36 9.03 21.92
C SER A 241 0.01 9.39 21.29
N GLN A 242 0.38 8.94 20.10
CA GLN A 242 1.64 9.35 19.46
C GLN A 242 1.52 9.67 17.95
N GLY A 243 0.50 9.17 17.29
CA GLY A 243 0.32 9.32 15.84
C GLY A 243 -0.03 10.76 15.43
N GLN A 244 -0.89 11.44 16.15
CA GLN A 244 -1.26 12.84 15.87
C GLN A 244 -0.08 13.81 16.04
N VAL A 245 0.83 13.54 16.96
CA VAL A 245 2.02 14.38 17.17
C VAL A 245 3.02 14.20 16.01
N ALA A 246 3.11 13.04 15.42
CA ALA A 246 4.02 12.75 14.31
C ALA A 246 3.55 13.38 12.98
N VAL A 247 2.24 13.44 12.74
CA VAL A 247 1.64 14.06 11.54
C VAL A 247 1.53 15.58 11.69
N GLN A 248 1.36 16.10 12.91
CA GLN A 248 1.10 17.52 13.18
C GLN A 248 2.20 18.51 12.76
N ARG A 249 3.41 18.06 12.41
CA ARG A 249 4.52 18.96 11.98
C ARG A 249 5.29 18.49 10.74
N GLY A 250 4.76 17.55 9.96
CA GLY A 250 5.49 17.01 8.81
C GLY A 250 6.78 16.23 9.19
N ARG A 251 6.87 15.76 10.44
CA ARG A 251 7.95 14.90 10.94
C ARG A 251 7.57 13.43 10.75
N LEU A 252 8.53 12.63 10.30
CA LEU A 252 8.42 11.17 10.32
C LEU A 252 9.00 10.64 11.64
N ALA A 253 8.20 9.88 12.37
CA ALA A 253 8.60 9.20 13.59
C ALA A 253 8.20 7.71 13.50
N PRO A 254 9.04 6.81 14.02
CA PRO A 254 10.42 7.00 14.47
C PRO A 254 11.36 7.42 13.33
N LEU A 255 12.52 8.01 13.67
CA LEU A 255 13.42 8.68 12.69
C LEU A 255 13.93 7.76 11.58
N TRP A 256 14.12 6.48 11.85
CA TRP A 256 14.58 5.50 10.84
C TRP A 256 13.66 5.44 9.60
N LYS A 257 12.38 5.81 9.74
CA LYS A 257 11.43 5.89 8.64
C LYS A 257 11.83 6.90 7.55
N ILE A 258 12.61 7.93 7.93
CA ILE A 258 13.13 8.96 7.01
C ILE A 258 13.91 8.33 5.86
N TYR A 259 14.74 7.32 6.18
CA TYR A 259 15.55 6.63 5.18
C TYR A 259 14.68 5.95 4.11
N TYR A 260 13.75 5.09 4.53
CA TYR A 260 12.91 4.34 3.60
C TYR A 260 12.00 5.26 2.80
N TYR A 261 11.33 6.20 3.46
CA TYR A 261 10.42 7.14 2.82
C TYR A 261 11.11 7.90 1.67
N HIS A 262 12.25 8.52 1.92
CA HIS A 262 12.91 9.34 0.90
C HIS A 262 13.62 8.50 -0.17
N ARG A 263 14.20 7.35 0.19
CA ARG A 263 14.81 6.43 -0.78
C ARG A 263 13.76 5.88 -1.75
N ASN A 264 12.66 5.36 -1.23
CA ASN A 264 11.65 4.70 -2.04
C ASN A 264 10.86 5.71 -2.89
N LEU A 265 10.64 6.93 -2.40
CA LEU A 265 10.10 8.02 -3.23
C LEU A 265 10.98 8.33 -4.44
N LEU A 266 12.31 8.25 -4.32
CA LEU A 266 13.19 8.43 -5.48
C LEU A 266 13.05 7.30 -6.49
N PHE A 267 12.84 6.06 -6.04
CA PHE A 267 12.54 4.95 -6.95
C PHE A 267 11.21 5.17 -7.68
N LEU A 268 10.17 5.53 -6.93
CA LEU A 268 8.86 5.83 -7.49
C LEU A 268 8.93 6.99 -8.49
N TYR A 269 9.58 8.10 -8.13
CA TYR A 269 9.72 9.27 -9.01
C TYR A 269 10.52 8.97 -10.27
N ARG A 270 11.58 8.16 -10.17
CA ARG A 270 12.33 7.73 -11.36
C ARG A 270 11.47 6.89 -12.29
N MET A 271 10.67 5.99 -11.75
CA MET A 271 9.74 5.17 -12.53
C MET A 271 8.66 6.02 -13.20
N ALA A 272 8.09 6.98 -12.46
CA ALA A 272 7.01 7.85 -12.91
C ALA A 272 7.48 8.87 -13.96
N ALA A 273 8.59 9.54 -13.71
CA ALA A 273 9.02 10.72 -14.47
C ALA A 273 10.00 10.40 -15.62
N GLY A 274 10.60 9.19 -15.64
CA GLY A 274 11.59 8.84 -16.65
C GLY A 274 12.74 9.86 -16.70
N LEU A 275 13.01 10.47 -17.86
CA LEU A 275 14.07 11.47 -18.02
C LEU A 275 13.82 12.76 -17.23
N MET A 276 12.55 13.11 -16.99
CA MET A 276 12.18 14.28 -16.18
C MET A 276 12.52 14.12 -14.70
N PHE A 277 12.91 12.94 -14.27
CA PHE A 277 13.40 12.69 -12.91
C PHE A 277 14.57 13.61 -12.54
N TRP A 278 15.54 13.80 -13.44
CA TRP A 278 16.74 14.57 -13.17
C TRP A 278 16.45 16.05 -12.90
N PRO A 279 15.74 16.79 -13.77
CA PRO A 279 15.39 18.18 -13.45
C PRO A 279 14.43 18.27 -12.23
N ALA A 280 13.56 17.29 -12.00
CA ALA A 280 12.68 17.28 -10.82
C ALA A 280 13.48 17.23 -9.51
N LEU A 281 14.64 16.58 -9.47
CA LEU A 281 15.51 16.55 -8.28
C LEU A 281 15.94 17.94 -7.83
N LEU A 282 16.17 18.88 -8.76
CA LEU A 282 16.54 20.27 -8.44
C LEU A 282 15.49 20.99 -7.59
N VAL A 283 14.23 20.56 -7.69
CA VAL A 283 13.11 21.12 -6.90
C VAL A 283 12.86 20.29 -5.64
N ILE A 284 12.94 18.97 -5.76
CA ILE A 284 12.56 18.04 -4.68
C ILE A 284 13.61 18.05 -3.57
N LEU A 285 14.90 17.95 -3.89
CA LEU A 285 15.96 17.84 -2.88
C LEU A 285 16.05 19.05 -1.95
N PRO A 286 16.03 20.31 -2.45
CA PRO A 286 16.01 21.48 -1.57
C PRO A 286 14.79 21.48 -0.63
N LYS A 287 13.59 21.13 -1.14
CA LYS A 287 12.38 21.02 -0.30
C LYS A 287 12.54 19.98 0.81
N TRP A 288 13.21 18.86 0.56
CA TRP A 288 13.47 17.85 1.58
C TRP A 288 14.48 18.34 2.61
N VAL A 289 15.56 18.98 2.18
CA VAL A 289 16.55 19.54 3.11
C VAL A 289 15.92 20.61 4.00
N MET A 290 15.06 21.48 3.45
CA MET A 290 14.34 22.50 4.24
C MET A 290 13.44 21.90 5.34
N LYS A 291 13.00 20.65 5.23
CA LYS A 291 12.25 19.96 6.31
C LYS A 291 13.09 19.78 7.58
N ALA A 292 14.42 19.85 7.50
CA ALA A 292 15.32 19.76 8.66
C ALA A 292 14.90 20.73 9.80
N ARG A 293 14.39 21.93 9.46
CA ARG A 293 13.90 22.94 10.42
C ARG A 293 12.81 22.42 11.37
N HIS A 294 12.10 21.33 10.99
CA HIS A 294 11.04 20.77 11.81
C HIS A 294 11.55 19.71 12.81
N TYR A 295 12.84 19.35 12.76
CA TYR A 295 13.39 18.25 13.56
C TYR A 295 14.13 18.72 14.83
N GLY A 296 14.40 20.03 15.03
CA GLY A 296 15.01 20.54 16.24
C GLY A 296 16.33 19.83 16.57
N ALA A 297 16.45 19.28 17.77
CA ALA A 297 17.62 18.51 18.21
C ALA A 297 17.92 17.27 17.34
N ASP A 298 16.90 16.70 16.67
CA ASP A 298 17.07 15.55 15.78
C ASP A 298 17.56 15.92 14.38
N THR A 299 17.78 17.20 14.08
CA THR A 299 18.24 17.68 12.76
C THR A 299 19.50 16.96 12.25
N PRO A 300 20.54 16.72 13.05
CA PRO A 300 21.73 15.99 12.56
C PRO A 300 21.39 14.54 12.12
N VAL A 301 20.53 13.86 12.88
CA VAL A 301 20.08 12.50 12.55
C VAL A 301 19.25 12.52 11.27
N PHE A 302 18.30 13.47 11.18
CA PHE A 302 17.48 13.66 9.98
C PHE A 302 18.34 13.83 8.73
N LEU A 303 19.30 14.76 8.75
CA LEU A 303 20.15 15.04 7.60
C LEU A 303 21.06 13.86 7.24
N ARG A 304 21.55 13.12 8.22
CA ARG A 304 22.34 11.90 8.01
C ARG A 304 21.52 10.82 7.29
N LEU A 305 20.31 10.55 7.77
CA LEU A 305 19.37 9.60 7.17
C LEU A 305 18.93 10.05 5.77
N LEU A 306 18.59 11.33 5.61
CA LEU A 306 18.19 11.90 4.32
C LEU A 306 19.31 11.80 3.29
N ARG A 307 20.57 12.18 3.65
CA ARG A 307 21.74 12.08 2.76
C ARG A 307 21.93 10.64 2.28
N ARG A 308 21.81 9.67 3.21
CA ARG A 308 21.95 8.26 2.87
C ARG A 308 20.82 7.81 1.96
N ALA A 309 19.58 8.17 2.26
CA ALA A 309 18.40 7.87 1.43
C ALA A 309 18.53 8.43 0.01
N ILE A 310 18.98 9.68 -0.13
CA ILE A 310 19.19 10.32 -1.44
C ILE A 310 20.26 9.55 -2.23
N ARG A 311 21.40 9.26 -1.60
CA ARG A 311 22.50 8.51 -2.25
C ARG A 311 22.00 7.16 -2.76
N ASP A 312 21.36 6.38 -1.88
CA ASP A 312 20.91 5.04 -2.23
C ASP A 312 19.75 5.07 -3.24
N GLY A 313 18.83 6.04 -3.13
CA GLY A 313 17.74 6.26 -4.08
C GLY A 313 18.21 6.64 -5.47
N ILE A 314 19.20 7.54 -5.59
CA ILE A 314 19.80 7.92 -6.88
C ILE A 314 20.58 6.75 -7.50
N LEU A 315 21.29 5.98 -6.68
CA LEU A 315 22.10 4.84 -7.16
C LEU A 315 21.30 3.53 -7.34
N GLY A 316 19.99 3.52 -7.03
CA GLY A 316 19.17 2.32 -7.13
C GLY A 316 19.53 1.24 -6.10
N ARG A 317 20.05 1.61 -4.92
CA ARG A 317 20.55 0.66 -3.91
C ARG A 317 19.51 0.34 -2.86
N THR A 318 19.33 -0.96 -2.60
CA THR A 318 18.43 -1.48 -1.53
C THR A 318 19.18 -2.34 -0.50
N SER A 319 20.50 -2.44 -0.58
CA SER A 319 21.33 -3.39 0.18
C SER A 319 21.52 -3.08 1.67
N MET A 320 21.03 -1.92 2.17
CA MET A 320 21.13 -1.59 3.59
C MET A 320 20.10 -2.40 4.40
N SER A 321 20.56 -3.20 5.36
CA SER A 321 19.68 -3.95 6.26
C SER A 321 18.94 -3.01 7.23
N HIS A 322 17.79 -3.47 7.75
CA HIS A 322 17.03 -2.67 8.72
C HIS A 322 17.85 -2.37 9.99
N ALA A 323 18.65 -3.32 10.46
CA ALA A 323 19.55 -3.10 11.60
C ALA A 323 20.55 -1.95 11.34
N GLN A 324 21.11 -1.88 10.14
CA GLN A 324 21.99 -0.77 9.75
C GLN A 324 21.25 0.58 9.68
N VAL A 325 19.99 0.58 9.26
CA VAL A 325 19.16 1.79 9.24
C VAL A 325 18.85 2.25 10.66
N LEU A 326 18.54 1.31 11.59
CA LEU A 326 18.34 1.62 13.00
C LEU A 326 19.60 2.19 13.64
N ASP A 327 20.77 1.63 13.34
CA ASP A 327 22.05 2.16 13.84
C ASP A 327 22.34 3.56 13.31
N LEU A 328 22.06 3.80 12.02
CA LEU A 328 22.20 5.12 11.41
C LEU A 328 21.26 6.17 12.05
N ALA A 329 20.14 5.74 12.62
CA ALA A 329 19.15 6.60 13.26
C ALA A 329 19.47 6.94 14.73
N LYS A 330 20.50 6.33 15.34
CA LYS A 330 20.91 6.65 16.70
C LYS A 330 21.56 8.05 16.76
N PRO A 331 21.31 8.83 17.84
CA PRO A 331 22.12 10.00 18.14
C PRO A 331 23.62 9.61 18.16
N ARG A 332 24.48 10.51 17.73
CA ARG A 332 25.93 10.40 17.91
C ARG A 332 26.35 11.62 18.72
N ASP A 333 27.08 11.35 19.75
CA ASP A 333 27.73 12.35 20.59
C ASP A 333 28.69 13.21 19.75
#